data_65bf08b9434f63330b33a757c1f36f10
#
_entry.id   65bf08b9434f63330b33a757c1f36f10
#
_cell.length_a   1.000
_cell.length_b   1.000
_cell.length_c   1.000
_cell.angle_alpha   90.00
_cell.angle_beta   90.00
_cell.angle_gamma   90.00
#
_symmetry.space_group_name_H-M   'P 1'
#
loop_
_entity.id
_entity.type
_entity.pdbx_description
1 polymer ?
#
loop_
_entity_poly.entity_id
_entity_poly.type
_entity_poly.pdbx_seq_one_letter_code
_entity_poly.pdbx_strand_id
1 'polypeptide(L)'
;TNEVEYVTVDANAIDVDSLTIGFIPVEKADELTPKAEVLEKFLESELGIDVEIVVPTNYEAIIEGMRFGHIDAAFMDTGPAWITHERTGAEAVLAELVKGKVNYQATVWTLAENDSINTLEDTVGKRVAFTSITGSSGFVRPMGTLVTDGHINIEGNDIVALEQALANNFESYTFAGGYKAALNLLLNGDVDVAFGSDIAPKKY
;
A
#
# COMPACT_ATOMS: atom_id res chain seq x y z
N THR A 1 -5.81 -28.71 10.12
CA THR A 1 -6.57 -28.35 8.92
C THR A 1 -7.61 -27.32 9.34
N ASN A 2 -7.34 -26.03 9.07
CA ASN A 2 -8.37 -25.01 9.20
C ASN A 2 -9.29 -25.17 8.00
N GLU A 3 -10.49 -25.66 8.22
CA GLU A 3 -11.57 -25.60 7.24
C GLU A 3 -11.93 -24.14 7.05
N VAL A 4 -11.83 -23.65 5.83
CA VAL A 4 -12.34 -22.34 5.45
C VAL A 4 -13.86 -22.47 5.39
N GLU A 5 -14.54 -21.85 6.31
CA GLU A 5 -16.01 -21.79 6.32
C GLU A 5 -16.45 -20.85 5.18
N TYR A 6 -16.99 -21.42 4.12
CA TYR A 6 -17.55 -20.63 3.02
C TYR A 6 -18.93 -20.11 3.46
N VAL A 7 -19.03 -18.80 3.61
CA VAL A 7 -20.35 -18.14 3.75
C VAL A 7 -21.04 -18.24 2.40
N THR A 8 -22.12 -19.02 2.32
CA THR A 8 -23.00 -19.00 1.15
C THR A 8 -23.79 -17.69 1.17
N VAL A 9 -23.39 -16.73 0.36
CA VAL A 9 -24.18 -15.53 0.09
C VAL A 9 -25.36 -15.92 -0.78
N ASP A 10 -26.56 -15.51 -0.42
CA ASP A 10 -27.75 -15.67 -1.27
C ASP A 10 -27.51 -14.85 -2.55
N ALA A 11 -27.38 -15.54 -3.68
CA ALA A 11 -27.16 -14.90 -4.98
C ALA A 11 -28.27 -13.93 -5.42
N ASN A 12 -29.41 -13.95 -4.71
CA ASN A 12 -30.52 -13.01 -4.93
C ASN A 12 -30.40 -11.71 -4.07
N ALA A 13 -29.34 -11.57 -3.27
CA ALA A 13 -29.14 -10.39 -2.42
C ALA A 13 -28.41 -9.23 -3.13
N ILE A 14 -27.89 -9.42 -4.35
CA ILE A 14 -27.17 -8.40 -5.09
C ILE A 14 -28.11 -7.75 -6.10
N ASP A 15 -28.71 -6.65 -5.71
CA ASP A 15 -29.51 -5.78 -6.60
C ASP A 15 -28.63 -4.59 -7.04
N VAL A 16 -27.50 -4.89 -7.72
CA VAL A 16 -26.62 -3.89 -8.32
C VAL A 16 -26.38 -4.23 -9.79
N ASP A 17 -26.47 -3.22 -10.64
CA ASP A 17 -26.30 -3.35 -12.09
C ASP A 17 -24.81 -3.28 -12.51
N SER A 18 -23.96 -2.71 -11.66
CA SER A 18 -22.53 -2.55 -11.93
C SER A 18 -21.69 -2.56 -10.66
N LEU A 19 -20.39 -2.85 -10.81
CA LEU A 19 -19.42 -2.86 -9.72
C LEU A 19 -18.13 -2.15 -10.17
N THR A 20 -17.72 -1.09 -9.47
CA THR A 20 -16.44 -0.42 -9.68
C THR A 20 -15.42 -0.88 -8.64
N ILE A 21 -14.31 -1.47 -9.10
CA ILE A 21 -13.24 -2.00 -8.25
C ILE A 21 -11.95 -1.20 -8.40
N GLY A 22 -11.44 -0.65 -7.30
CA GLY A 22 -10.19 0.10 -7.25
C GLY A 22 -8.97 -0.79 -6.95
N PHE A 23 -7.84 -0.52 -7.60
CA PHE A 23 -6.53 -1.09 -7.25
C PHE A 23 -5.56 0.00 -6.84
N ILE A 24 -4.86 -0.18 -5.71
CA ILE A 24 -3.78 0.75 -5.34
C ILE A 24 -2.66 0.69 -6.39
N PRO A 25 -2.03 1.84 -6.73
CA PRO A 25 -1.02 1.92 -7.76
C PRO A 25 0.34 1.41 -7.27
N VAL A 26 0.46 0.12 -7.01
CA VAL A 26 1.73 -0.55 -6.63
C VAL A 26 2.71 -0.65 -7.79
N GLU A 27 2.20 -0.58 -9.01
CA GLU A 27 2.92 -0.50 -10.29
C GLU A 27 2.37 0.68 -11.10
N LYS A 28 2.99 1.01 -12.22
CA LYS A 28 2.43 2.02 -13.14
C LYS A 28 1.10 1.55 -13.72
N ALA A 29 0.17 2.47 -13.92
CA ALA A 29 -1.16 2.17 -14.42
C ALA A 29 -1.13 1.44 -15.78
N ASP A 30 -0.20 1.79 -16.67
CA ASP A 30 -0.01 1.14 -17.97
C ASP A 30 0.45 -0.35 -17.86
N GLU A 31 1.10 -0.72 -16.76
CA GLU A 31 1.49 -2.11 -16.47
C GLU A 31 0.34 -2.90 -15.80
N LEU A 32 -0.54 -2.21 -15.05
CA LEU A 32 -1.66 -2.82 -14.33
C LEU A 32 -2.92 -2.97 -15.20
N THR A 33 -3.22 -2.00 -16.06
CA THR A 33 -4.44 -1.98 -16.86
C THR A 33 -4.68 -3.27 -17.66
N PRO A 34 -3.70 -3.85 -18.38
CA PRO A 34 -3.94 -5.09 -19.13
C PRO A 34 -4.24 -6.30 -18.24
N LYS A 35 -3.73 -6.30 -17.01
CA LYS A 35 -4.01 -7.38 -16.02
C LYS A 35 -5.39 -7.18 -15.40
N ALA A 36 -5.79 -5.94 -15.18
CA ALA A 36 -7.08 -5.54 -14.68
C ALA A 36 -8.21 -5.96 -15.64
N GLU A 37 -8.05 -5.72 -16.94
CA GLU A 37 -9.03 -6.13 -17.97
C GLU A 37 -9.33 -7.64 -17.98
N VAL A 38 -8.36 -8.48 -17.64
CA VAL A 38 -8.58 -9.93 -17.55
C VAL A 38 -9.47 -10.27 -16.36
N LEU A 39 -9.23 -9.63 -15.21
CA LEU A 39 -10.04 -9.80 -14.01
C LEU A 39 -11.45 -9.23 -14.21
N GLU A 40 -11.59 -8.07 -14.83
CA GLU A 40 -12.84 -7.41 -15.17
C GLU A 40 -13.75 -8.37 -15.96
N LYS A 41 -13.27 -8.88 -17.10
CA LYS A 41 -14.01 -9.85 -17.93
C LYS A 41 -14.36 -11.14 -17.20
N PHE A 42 -13.49 -11.63 -16.33
CA PHE A 42 -13.76 -12.78 -15.51
C PHE A 42 -14.91 -12.50 -14.54
N LEU A 43 -14.86 -11.38 -13.82
CA LEU A 43 -15.90 -11.01 -12.86
C LEU A 43 -17.24 -10.72 -13.55
N GLU A 44 -17.25 -10.04 -14.69
CA GLU A 44 -18.46 -9.85 -15.50
C GLU A 44 -19.11 -11.19 -15.87
N SER A 45 -18.30 -12.17 -16.28
CA SER A 45 -18.80 -13.49 -16.66
C SER A 45 -19.37 -14.29 -15.49
N GLU A 46 -18.79 -14.13 -14.29
CA GLU A 46 -19.21 -14.88 -13.09
C GLU A 46 -20.38 -14.20 -12.36
N LEU A 47 -20.43 -12.87 -12.36
CA LEU A 47 -21.42 -12.09 -11.62
C LEU A 47 -22.65 -11.73 -12.48
N GLY A 48 -22.50 -11.66 -13.80
CA GLY A 48 -23.56 -11.27 -14.72
C GLY A 48 -23.96 -9.79 -14.64
N ILE A 49 -23.05 -8.93 -14.15
CA ILE A 49 -23.20 -7.47 -14.04
C ILE A 49 -22.02 -6.79 -14.73
N ASP A 50 -22.14 -5.50 -15.04
CA ASP A 50 -21.00 -4.72 -15.55
C ASP A 50 -19.95 -4.52 -14.45
N VAL A 51 -18.66 -4.73 -14.78
CA VAL A 51 -17.54 -4.53 -13.85
C VAL A 51 -16.54 -3.56 -14.46
N GLU A 52 -16.21 -2.50 -13.74
CA GLU A 52 -15.17 -1.56 -14.09
C GLU A 52 -14.01 -1.66 -13.10
N ILE A 53 -12.77 -1.82 -13.60
CA ILE A 53 -11.58 -1.77 -12.75
C ILE A 53 -10.85 -0.46 -12.99
N VAL A 54 -10.63 0.29 -11.89
CA VAL A 54 -9.94 1.57 -11.91
C VAL A 54 -8.60 1.48 -11.16
N VAL A 55 -7.55 2.09 -11.74
CA VAL A 55 -6.24 2.22 -11.11
C VAL A 55 -5.93 3.72 -10.98
N PRO A 56 -6.29 4.34 -9.86
CA PRO A 56 -6.01 5.75 -9.61
C PRO A 56 -4.52 6.05 -9.55
N THR A 57 -4.18 7.34 -9.65
CA THR A 57 -2.77 7.78 -9.68
C THR A 57 -2.04 7.71 -8.35
N ASN A 58 -2.79 7.63 -7.25
CA ASN A 58 -2.25 7.56 -5.89
C ASN A 58 -3.20 6.80 -4.94
N TYR A 59 -2.70 6.49 -3.76
CA TYR A 59 -3.44 5.73 -2.73
C TYR A 59 -4.64 6.49 -2.16
N GLU A 60 -4.49 7.81 -2.02
CA GLU A 60 -5.53 8.68 -1.46
C GLU A 60 -6.76 8.73 -2.36
N ALA A 61 -6.56 8.68 -3.68
CA ALA A 61 -7.66 8.71 -4.64
C ALA A 61 -8.61 7.50 -4.53
N ILE A 62 -8.11 6.32 -4.12
CA ILE A 62 -8.99 5.18 -3.85
C ILE A 62 -9.82 5.41 -2.59
N ILE A 63 -9.18 5.90 -1.52
CA ILE A 63 -9.87 6.18 -0.25
C ILE A 63 -11.01 7.19 -0.46
N GLU A 64 -10.73 8.27 -1.18
CA GLU A 64 -11.75 9.27 -1.49
C GLU A 64 -12.78 8.74 -2.52
N GLY A 65 -12.37 7.92 -3.48
CA GLY A 65 -13.29 7.24 -4.41
C GLY A 65 -14.32 6.39 -3.69
N MET A 66 -13.90 5.59 -2.71
CA MET A 66 -14.81 4.81 -1.87
C MET A 66 -15.67 5.71 -0.96
N ARG A 67 -15.08 6.78 -0.40
CA ARG A 67 -15.81 7.72 0.43
C ARG A 67 -16.95 8.41 -0.29
N PHE A 68 -16.78 8.75 -1.55
CA PHE A 68 -17.79 9.43 -2.37
C PHE A 68 -18.66 8.47 -3.19
N GLY A 69 -18.51 7.16 -3.03
CA GLY A 69 -19.31 6.16 -3.74
C GLY A 69 -18.98 6.04 -5.24
N HIS A 70 -17.74 6.39 -5.63
CA HIS A 70 -17.24 6.19 -6.99
C HIS A 70 -16.51 4.85 -7.15
N ILE A 71 -16.17 4.21 -6.05
CA ILE A 71 -15.53 2.89 -5.98
C ILE A 71 -16.30 2.07 -4.93
N ASP A 72 -16.80 0.90 -5.32
CA ASP A 72 -17.61 0.04 -4.48
C ASP A 72 -16.76 -0.92 -3.66
N ALA A 73 -15.68 -1.43 -4.25
CA ALA A 73 -14.72 -2.31 -3.61
C ALA A 73 -13.30 -1.95 -4.02
N ALA A 74 -12.30 -2.29 -3.20
CA ALA A 74 -10.92 -2.00 -3.56
C ALA A 74 -9.94 -3.05 -3.03
N PHE A 75 -8.92 -3.34 -3.84
CA PHE A 75 -7.73 -4.05 -3.39
C PHE A 75 -6.73 -3.03 -2.85
N MET A 76 -6.45 -3.13 -1.55
CA MET A 76 -5.53 -2.20 -0.89
C MET A 76 -4.76 -2.88 0.23
N ASP A 77 -3.66 -2.31 0.62
CA ASP A 77 -2.91 -2.79 1.77
C ASP A 77 -3.51 -2.28 3.10
N THR A 78 -2.98 -2.73 4.22
CA THR A 78 -3.57 -2.51 5.56
C THR A 78 -3.73 -1.03 5.92
N GLY A 79 -2.78 -0.16 5.55
CA GLY A 79 -2.85 1.27 5.90
C GLY A 79 -4.03 1.97 5.24
N PRO A 80 -4.13 1.98 3.90
CA PRO A 80 -5.29 2.51 3.19
C PRO A 80 -6.60 1.84 3.59
N ALA A 81 -6.62 0.51 3.80
CA ALA A 81 -7.82 -0.22 4.21
C ALA A 81 -8.33 0.26 5.58
N TRP A 82 -7.43 0.47 6.54
CA TRP A 82 -7.81 0.99 7.86
C TRP A 82 -8.35 2.44 7.77
N ILE A 83 -7.70 3.31 7.01
CA ILE A 83 -8.17 4.69 6.80
C ILE A 83 -9.55 4.70 6.12
N THR A 84 -9.74 3.83 5.13
CA THR A 84 -11.03 3.69 4.44
C THR A 84 -12.12 3.22 5.40
N HIS A 85 -11.84 2.20 6.22
CA HIS A 85 -12.76 1.74 7.26
C HIS A 85 -13.18 2.88 8.19
N GLU A 86 -12.24 3.64 8.75
CA GLU A 86 -12.52 4.76 9.67
C GLU A 86 -13.34 5.87 9.02
N ARG A 87 -13.19 6.11 7.73
CA ARG A 87 -13.88 7.19 7.01
C ARG A 87 -15.22 6.80 6.42
N THR A 88 -15.43 5.52 6.10
CA THR A 88 -16.57 5.05 5.31
C THR A 88 -17.35 3.92 5.97
N GLY A 89 -16.77 3.23 6.95
CA GLY A 89 -17.29 1.99 7.50
C GLY A 89 -17.10 0.76 6.59
N ALA A 90 -16.31 0.87 5.52
CA ALA A 90 -16.01 -0.25 4.66
C ALA A 90 -15.27 -1.36 5.44
N GLU A 91 -15.54 -2.61 5.12
CA GLU A 91 -14.97 -3.77 5.80
C GLU A 91 -14.10 -4.61 4.87
N ALA A 92 -13.04 -5.22 5.42
CA ALA A 92 -12.21 -6.16 4.69
C ALA A 92 -12.94 -7.51 4.60
N VAL A 93 -13.42 -7.86 3.41
CA VAL A 93 -14.18 -9.10 3.15
C VAL A 93 -13.31 -10.24 2.63
N LEU A 94 -12.16 -9.94 2.04
CA LEU A 94 -11.21 -10.91 1.49
C LEU A 94 -9.79 -10.48 1.81
N ALA A 95 -8.87 -11.45 1.89
CA ALA A 95 -7.45 -11.20 2.00
C ALA A 95 -6.69 -11.98 0.91
N GLU A 96 -5.75 -11.31 0.24
CA GLU A 96 -4.88 -11.94 -0.74
C GLU A 96 -3.93 -12.94 -0.06
N LEU A 97 -3.77 -14.11 -0.67
CA LEU A 97 -2.77 -15.09 -0.26
C LEU A 97 -1.47 -14.86 -1.04
N VAL A 98 -0.49 -14.23 -0.40
CA VAL A 98 0.87 -14.08 -0.95
C VAL A 98 1.72 -15.26 -0.51
N LYS A 99 2.07 -16.16 -1.44
CA LYS A 99 2.82 -17.39 -1.15
C LYS A 99 2.18 -18.24 -0.03
N GLY A 100 0.85 -18.33 -0.02
CA GLY A 100 0.08 -19.09 0.95
C GLY A 100 -0.04 -18.43 2.33
N LYS A 101 0.27 -17.14 2.46
CA LYS A 101 0.14 -16.36 3.69
C LYS A 101 -0.68 -15.10 3.44
N VAL A 102 -1.48 -14.73 4.43
CA VAL A 102 -2.26 -13.47 4.44
C VAL A 102 -1.45 -12.27 4.95
N ASN A 103 -0.14 -12.40 5.10
CA ASN A 103 0.75 -11.36 5.60
C ASN A 103 2.06 -11.32 4.81
N TYR A 104 2.70 -10.17 4.82
CA TYR A 104 4.05 -9.91 4.37
C TYR A 104 4.77 -8.98 5.36
N GLN A 105 6.07 -8.76 5.18
CA GLN A 105 6.85 -7.95 6.10
C GLN A 105 7.18 -6.58 5.51
N ALA A 106 7.12 -5.55 6.33
CA ALA A 106 7.76 -4.28 6.04
C ALA A 106 9.28 -4.50 6.07
N THR A 107 9.97 -3.93 5.09
CA THR A 107 11.41 -4.15 4.88
C THR A 107 12.09 -2.85 4.53
N VAL A 108 13.30 -2.71 4.99
CA VAL A 108 14.22 -1.64 4.64
C VAL A 108 15.27 -2.19 3.68
N TRP A 109 15.50 -1.48 2.60
CA TRP A 109 16.47 -1.85 1.56
C TRP A 109 17.57 -0.81 1.51
N THR A 110 18.81 -1.26 1.49
CA THR A 110 20.02 -0.49 1.23
C THR A 110 20.92 -1.28 0.27
N LEU A 111 21.88 -0.61 -0.37
CA LEU A 111 22.85 -1.30 -1.23
C LEU A 111 23.78 -2.18 -0.39
N ALA A 112 24.20 -3.32 -0.95
CA ALA A 112 25.01 -4.31 -0.23
C ALA A 112 26.39 -3.76 0.20
N GLU A 113 26.90 -2.77 -0.48
CA GLU A 113 28.13 -2.07 -0.15
C GLU A 113 27.99 -1.00 0.94
N ASN A 114 26.77 -0.72 1.39
CA ASN A 114 26.53 0.25 2.44
C ASN A 114 26.52 -0.41 3.82
N ASP A 115 27.68 -0.57 4.41
CA ASP A 115 27.86 -1.19 5.74
C ASP A 115 27.36 -0.33 6.91
N SER A 116 26.90 0.91 6.65
CA SER A 116 26.46 1.83 7.70
C SER A 116 24.99 1.68 8.10
N ILE A 117 24.23 0.81 7.41
CA ILE A 117 22.79 0.62 7.66
C ILE A 117 22.53 -0.87 7.87
N ASN A 118 22.38 -1.27 9.12
CA ASN A 118 22.16 -2.68 9.55
C ASN A 118 20.85 -2.87 10.31
N THR A 119 20.31 -1.78 10.86
CA THR A 119 19.08 -1.75 11.65
C THR A 119 18.12 -0.69 11.12
N LEU A 120 16.87 -0.70 11.59
CA LEU A 120 15.90 0.34 11.27
C LEU A 120 16.35 1.71 11.83
N GLU A 121 16.95 1.74 13.01
CA GLU A 121 17.51 2.94 13.64
C GLU A 121 18.57 3.63 12.76
N ASP A 122 19.43 2.85 12.09
CA ASP A 122 20.48 3.39 11.22
C ASP A 122 19.94 4.18 10.02
N THR A 123 18.65 4.09 9.75
CA THR A 123 17.99 4.87 8.67
C THR A 123 17.77 6.33 9.05
N VAL A 124 17.78 6.65 10.35
CA VAL A 124 17.67 8.02 10.84
C VAL A 124 18.91 8.83 10.37
N GLY A 125 18.68 10.04 9.88
CA GLY A 125 19.72 10.90 9.30
C GLY A 125 20.15 10.53 7.88
N LYS A 126 19.50 9.56 7.22
CA LYS A 126 19.82 9.16 5.84
C LYS A 126 18.87 9.79 4.82
N ARG A 127 19.26 9.73 3.54
CA ARG A 127 18.38 10.06 2.41
C ARG A 127 17.46 8.86 2.17
N VAL A 128 16.15 9.05 2.27
CA VAL A 128 15.20 7.92 2.27
C VAL A 128 14.11 8.06 1.22
N ALA A 129 13.69 6.94 0.64
CA ALA A 129 12.51 6.85 -0.21
C ALA A 129 11.45 6.00 0.47
N PHE A 130 10.31 6.60 0.74
CA PHE A 130 9.06 5.94 1.13
C PHE A 130 8.21 5.64 -0.10
N THR A 131 7.24 4.73 0.02
CA THR A 131 6.32 4.43 -1.09
C THR A 131 5.20 5.46 -1.19
N SER A 132 4.38 5.57 -0.17
CA SER A 132 3.28 6.53 -0.03
C SER A 132 3.10 6.83 1.46
N ILE A 133 2.55 8.00 1.77
CA ILE A 133 2.27 8.41 3.15
C ILE A 133 1.27 7.49 3.86
N THR A 134 0.41 6.82 3.11
CA THR A 134 -0.57 5.83 3.61
C THR A 134 -0.11 4.39 3.44
N GLY A 135 1.01 4.15 2.74
CA GLY A 135 1.53 2.81 2.45
C GLY A 135 1.98 2.05 3.69
N SER A 136 1.40 0.88 3.95
CA SER A 136 1.61 0.10 5.18
C SER A 136 3.07 -0.25 5.42
N SER A 137 3.69 -0.97 4.50
CA SER A 137 5.08 -1.46 4.65
C SER A 137 6.12 -0.42 4.23
N GLY A 138 5.75 0.47 3.31
CA GLY A 138 6.65 1.47 2.78
C GLY A 138 6.68 2.78 3.56
N PHE A 139 5.86 2.94 4.61
CA PHE A 139 5.84 4.13 5.44
C PHE A 139 5.26 3.90 6.85
N VAL A 140 3.97 3.55 6.96
CA VAL A 140 3.25 3.56 8.25
C VAL A 140 3.90 2.63 9.27
N ARG A 141 4.23 1.40 8.88
CA ARG A 141 4.83 0.42 9.79
C ARG A 141 6.25 0.79 10.22
N PRO A 142 7.21 1.08 9.32
CA PRO A 142 8.55 1.47 9.73
C PRO A 142 8.57 2.78 10.54
N MET A 143 7.82 3.80 10.15
CA MET A 143 7.71 5.04 10.91
C MET A 143 7.09 4.82 12.29
N GLY A 144 6.01 4.04 12.37
CA GLY A 144 5.39 3.68 13.64
C GLY A 144 6.37 2.94 14.56
N THR A 145 7.22 2.07 14.02
CA THR A 145 8.26 1.38 14.78
C THR A 145 9.32 2.36 15.29
N LEU A 146 9.86 3.25 14.42
CA LEU A 146 10.84 4.28 14.81
C LEU A 146 10.31 5.20 15.93
N VAL A 147 9.03 5.57 15.85
CA VAL A 147 8.38 6.39 16.90
C VAL A 147 8.19 5.59 18.19
N THR A 148 7.68 4.36 18.10
CA THR A 148 7.40 3.52 19.29
C THR A 148 8.68 3.16 20.03
N ASP A 149 9.78 2.92 19.31
CA ASP A 149 11.08 2.59 19.86
C ASP A 149 11.85 3.85 20.32
N GLY A 150 11.29 5.05 20.12
CA GLY A 150 11.84 6.32 20.61
C GLY A 150 12.98 6.89 19.77
N HIS A 151 13.18 6.40 18.53
CA HIS A 151 14.21 6.92 17.61
C HIS A 151 13.77 8.21 16.91
N ILE A 152 12.47 8.40 16.74
CA ILE A 152 11.86 9.61 16.16
C ILE A 152 10.74 10.07 17.09
N ASN A 153 10.66 11.39 17.33
CA ASN A 153 9.56 12.02 18.05
C ASN A 153 8.69 12.83 17.08
N ILE A 154 7.36 12.68 17.19
CA ILE A 154 6.38 13.48 16.45
C ILE A 154 5.62 14.34 17.46
N GLU A 155 5.82 15.65 17.41
CA GLU A 155 5.19 16.61 18.32
C GLU A 155 3.88 17.13 17.73
N GLY A 156 2.83 16.31 17.82
CA GLY A 156 1.50 16.62 17.29
C GLY A 156 0.82 15.40 16.67
N ASN A 157 -0.35 15.64 16.09
CA ASN A 157 -1.19 14.59 15.49
C ASN A 157 -1.74 15.00 14.10
N ASP A 158 -1.08 15.91 13.43
CA ASP A 158 -1.45 16.41 12.10
C ASP A 158 -0.32 16.22 11.09
N ILE A 159 -0.60 16.53 9.83
CA ILE A 159 0.35 16.38 8.74
C ILE A 159 1.57 17.30 8.89
N VAL A 160 1.40 18.46 9.48
CA VAL A 160 2.50 19.43 9.67
C VAL A 160 3.51 18.88 10.67
N ALA A 161 3.04 18.32 11.78
CA ALA A 161 3.88 17.65 12.78
C ALA A 161 4.63 16.45 12.17
N LEU A 162 3.98 15.67 11.32
CA LEU A 162 4.62 14.57 10.60
C LEU A 162 5.71 15.07 9.65
N GLU A 163 5.42 16.08 8.81
CA GLU A 163 6.40 16.65 7.87
C GLU A 163 7.60 17.26 8.60
N GLN A 164 7.38 17.93 9.73
CA GLN A 164 8.45 18.43 10.58
C GLN A 164 9.31 17.29 11.16
N ALA A 165 8.69 16.23 11.64
CA ALA A 165 9.41 15.06 12.14
C ALA A 165 10.26 14.39 11.04
N LEU A 166 9.72 14.25 9.82
CA LEU A 166 10.47 13.72 8.68
C LEU A 166 11.67 14.64 8.34
N ALA A 167 11.45 15.94 8.23
CA ALA A 167 12.50 16.90 7.92
C ALA A 167 13.60 17.00 9.01
N ASN A 168 13.24 16.78 10.27
CA ASN A 168 14.19 16.85 11.38
C ASN A 168 15.01 15.56 11.56
N ASN A 169 14.49 14.42 11.10
CA ASN A 169 15.08 13.10 11.39
C ASN A 169 15.72 12.43 10.16
N PHE A 170 15.49 12.92 8.95
CA PHE A 170 16.13 12.42 7.73
C PHE A 170 16.91 13.54 7.04
N GLU A 171 18.04 13.20 6.40
CA GLU A 171 18.79 14.14 5.57
C GLU A 171 17.93 14.66 4.41
N SER A 172 17.21 13.75 3.79
CA SER A 172 16.13 14.06 2.86
C SER A 172 15.15 12.89 2.79
N TYR A 173 13.90 13.18 2.41
CA TYR A 173 12.90 12.14 2.19
C TYR A 173 12.08 12.42 0.94
N THR A 174 11.55 11.35 0.34
CA THR A 174 10.62 11.44 -0.78
C THR A 174 9.59 10.32 -0.72
N PHE A 175 8.37 10.62 -1.16
CA PHE A 175 7.34 9.62 -1.43
C PHE A 175 7.39 9.28 -2.91
N ALA A 176 7.91 8.09 -3.24
CA ALA A 176 8.19 7.67 -4.61
C ALA A 176 6.95 7.23 -5.40
N GLY A 177 5.81 7.03 -4.73
CA GLY A 177 4.55 6.61 -5.34
C GLY A 177 4.38 5.09 -5.48
N GLY A 178 5.38 4.28 -5.10
CA GLY A 178 5.30 2.81 -5.14
C GLY A 178 6.63 2.12 -4.92
N TYR A 179 6.60 0.80 -4.76
CA TYR A 179 7.80 -0.01 -4.46
C TYR A 179 8.88 0.08 -5.53
N LYS A 180 8.49 -0.08 -6.81
CA LYS A 180 9.44 -0.05 -7.95
C LYS A 180 10.15 1.30 -8.04
N ALA A 181 9.41 2.39 -7.86
CA ALA A 181 9.98 3.73 -7.89
C ALA A 181 10.95 3.97 -6.72
N ALA A 182 10.58 3.56 -5.50
CA ALA A 182 11.46 3.67 -4.35
C ALA A 182 12.77 2.85 -4.51
N LEU A 183 12.67 1.61 -5.01
CA LEU A 183 13.84 0.79 -5.31
C LEU A 183 14.71 1.38 -6.42
N ASN A 184 14.13 1.98 -7.45
CA ASN A 184 14.89 2.63 -8.51
C ASN A 184 15.70 3.82 -7.99
N LEU A 185 15.15 4.63 -7.09
CA LEU A 185 15.88 5.72 -6.45
C LEU A 185 17.09 5.19 -5.65
N LEU A 186 16.92 4.07 -4.95
CA LEU A 186 18.02 3.41 -4.24
C LEU A 186 19.09 2.91 -5.21
N LEU A 187 18.71 2.18 -6.27
CA LEU A 187 19.62 1.61 -7.25
C LEU A 187 20.38 2.69 -8.05
N ASN A 188 19.78 3.85 -8.25
CA ASN A 188 20.43 4.99 -8.89
C ASN A 188 21.37 5.78 -7.95
N GLY A 189 21.33 5.51 -6.64
CA GLY A 189 22.10 6.26 -5.64
C GLY A 189 21.49 7.62 -5.26
N ASP A 190 20.23 7.85 -5.64
CA ASP A 190 19.50 9.07 -5.27
C ASP A 190 19.15 9.10 -3.77
N VAL A 191 18.97 7.93 -3.17
CA VAL A 191 18.74 7.72 -1.74
C VAL A 191 19.64 6.62 -1.19
N ASP A 192 19.82 6.59 0.13
CA ASP A 192 20.60 5.56 0.83
C ASP A 192 19.72 4.38 1.26
N VAL A 193 18.41 4.64 1.39
CA VAL A 193 17.41 3.69 1.91
C VAL A 193 16.13 3.77 1.10
N ALA A 194 15.57 2.61 0.76
CA ALA A 194 14.21 2.47 0.27
C ALA A 194 13.37 1.62 1.23
N PHE A 195 12.20 2.13 1.59
CA PHE A 195 11.23 1.41 2.40
C PHE A 195 10.23 0.67 1.52
N GLY A 196 9.86 -0.54 1.91
CA GLY A 196 8.96 -1.36 1.12
C GLY A 196 8.55 -2.65 1.78
N SER A 197 8.33 -3.69 0.98
CA SER A 197 7.96 -5.02 1.45
C SER A 197 8.99 -6.07 1.04
N ASP A 198 9.05 -7.18 1.77
CA ASP A 198 9.93 -8.33 1.49
C ASP A 198 9.64 -9.03 0.16
N ILE A 199 8.52 -8.74 -0.46
CA ILE A 199 8.12 -9.28 -1.77
C ILE A 199 8.60 -8.41 -2.95
N ALA A 200 8.82 -7.12 -2.72
CA ALA A 200 9.12 -6.16 -3.79
C ALA A 200 10.38 -6.49 -4.61
N PRO A 201 11.57 -6.77 -4.03
CA PRO A 201 12.77 -7.04 -4.82
C PRO A 201 12.73 -8.34 -5.63
N LYS A 202 11.83 -9.25 -5.28
CA LYS A 202 11.65 -10.50 -6.02
C LYS A 202 10.75 -10.34 -7.23
N LYS A 203 10.07 -9.21 -7.32
CA LYS A 203 9.13 -8.88 -8.38
C LYS A 203 9.78 -7.96 -9.42
N TYR A 204 10.72 -7.13 -9.01
CA TYR A 204 11.42 -6.11 -9.82
C TYR A 204 12.92 -6.37 -9.90
#